data_063cd62a81934be44030ae5c9a397531
#
_entry.id   063cd62a81934be44030ae5c9a397531
#
_cell.length_a   1.000
_cell.length_b   1.000
_cell.length_c   1.000
_cell.angle_alpha   90.00
_cell.angle_beta   90.00
_cell.angle_gamma   90.00
#
_symmetry.space_group_name_H-M   'P 1'
#
loop_
_entity.id
_entity.type
_entity.pdbx_description
1 polymer ?
#
loop_
_entity_poly.entity_id
_entity_poly.type
_entity_poly.pdbx_seq_one_letter_code
_entity_poly.pdbx_strand_id
1 'polypeptide(L)' 'MKRILRLDENDIRELVAKEYKVPIDNVVTTITEEPDDHEEMVPMFYVEIELKGE' A
#
# COMPACT_ATOMS: atom_id res chain seq x y z
N MET A 1 29.05 -1.69 -4.38
CA MET A 1 28.12 -2.80 -4.19
C MET A 1 26.72 -2.29 -3.94
N LYS A 2 25.76 -2.79 -4.71
CA LYS A 2 24.37 -2.39 -4.54
C LYS A 2 23.70 -3.26 -3.50
N ARG A 3 22.93 -2.63 -2.64
CA ARG A 3 22.11 -3.36 -1.69
C ARG A 3 20.66 -3.15 -2.09
N ILE A 4 19.95 -4.24 -2.28
CA ILE A 4 18.56 -4.19 -2.69
C ILE A 4 17.71 -4.76 -1.57
N LEU A 5 16.75 -3.98 -1.10
CA LEU A 5 15.80 -4.42 -0.11
C LEU A 5 14.47 -4.68 -0.80
N ARG A 6 14.00 -5.90 -0.71
CA ARG A 6 12.74 -6.27 -1.33
C ARG A 6 11.67 -6.43 -0.27
N LEU A 7 10.61 -5.69 -0.43
CA LEU A 7 9.49 -5.73 0.50
C LEU A 7 8.29 -6.36 -0.19
N ASP A 8 7.70 -7.33 0.46
CA ASP A 8 6.47 -7.91 -0.05
C ASP A 8 5.27 -7.20 0.57
N GLU A 9 4.08 -7.67 0.23
CA GLU A 9 2.85 -7.06 0.71
C GLU A 9 2.77 -7.03 2.23
N ASN A 10 3.14 -8.13 2.87
CA ASN A 10 3.09 -8.19 4.33
C ASN A 10 4.07 -7.23 4.97
N ASP A 11 5.26 -7.11 4.39
CA ASP A 11 6.26 -6.18 4.91
C ASP A 11 5.75 -4.74 4.84
N ILE A 12 5.11 -4.40 3.75
CA ILE A 12 4.57 -3.06 3.56
C ILE A 12 3.45 -2.80 4.57
N ARG A 13 2.57 -3.76 4.75
CA ARG A 13 1.47 -3.63 5.70
C ARG A 13 1.99 -3.43 7.12
N GLU A 14 3.01 -4.21 7.49
CA GLU A 14 3.59 -4.09 8.82
C GLU A 14 4.24 -2.74 9.03
N LEU A 15 4.96 -2.24 8.04
CA LEU A 15 5.60 -0.94 8.15
C LEU A 15 4.58 0.17 8.28
N VAL A 16 3.53 0.11 7.49
CA VAL A 16 2.48 1.12 7.55
C VAL A 16 1.74 1.07 8.88
N ALA A 17 1.41 -0.14 9.33
CA ALA A 17 0.72 -0.29 10.61
C ALA A 17 1.55 0.28 11.76
N LYS A 18 2.85 0.03 11.73
CA LYS A 18 3.74 0.53 12.77
C LYS A 18 3.86 2.04 12.73
N GLU A 19 3.97 2.60 11.53
CA GLU A 19 4.13 4.05 11.37
C GLU A 19 2.90 4.80 11.84
N TYR A 20 1.72 4.28 11.54
CA TYR A 20 0.47 4.94 11.89
C TYR A 20 -0.14 4.41 13.19
N LYS A 21 0.54 3.46 13.83
CA LYS A 21 0.14 2.92 15.12
C LYS A 21 -1.27 2.34 15.09
N VAL A 22 -1.54 1.56 14.06
CA VAL A 22 -2.82 0.88 13.89
C VAL A 22 -2.56 -0.61 13.80
N PRO A 23 -3.58 -1.45 14.10
CA PRO A 23 -3.44 -2.89 13.91
C PRO A 23 -3.20 -3.20 12.43
N ILE A 24 -2.41 -4.24 12.17
CA ILE A 24 -2.11 -4.61 10.80
C ILE A 24 -3.36 -4.99 10.02
N ASP A 25 -4.37 -5.49 10.72
CA ASP A 25 -5.64 -5.87 10.09
C ASP A 25 -6.37 -4.67 9.51
N ASN A 26 -6.02 -3.47 9.95
CA ASN A 26 -6.62 -2.24 9.43
C ASN A 26 -5.92 -1.73 8.18
N VAL A 27 -4.85 -2.39 7.76
CA VAL A 27 -4.07 -1.96 6.60
C VAL A 27 -4.37 -2.90 5.44
N VAL A 28 -4.85 -2.34 4.36
CA VAL A 28 -5.23 -3.10 3.17
C VAL A 28 -4.42 -2.60 1.99
N THR A 29 -3.86 -3.53 1.25
CA THR A 29 -3.17 -3.20 0.00
C THR A 29 -4.09 -3.50 -1.16
N THR A 30 -4.14 -2.59 -2.11
CA THR A 30 -5.05 -2.70 -3.25
C THR A 30 -4.30 -2.39 -4.52
N ILE A 31 -4.48 -3.25 -5.52
CA ILE A 31 -3.95 -3.01 -6.85
C ILE A 31 -5.13 -2.84 -7.78
N THR A 32 -5.14 -1.74 -8.50
CA THR A 32 -6.23 -1.43 -9.41
C THR A 32 -5.65 -0.87 -10.70
N GLU A 33 -6.48 -0.74 -11.72
CA GLU A 33 -6.08 -0.13 -12.96
C GLU A 33 -6.86 1.15 -13.17
N GLU A 34 -6.15 2.20 -13.54
CA GLU A 34 -6.77 3.50 -13.75
C GLU A 34 -6.29 4.08 -15.07
N PRO A 35 -7.14 4.87 -15.76
CA PRO A 35 -6.72 5.49 -17.01
C PRO A 35 -5.73 6.63 -16.75
N ASP A 36 -4.74 6.71 -17.61
CA ASP A 36 -3.80 7.82 -17.55
C ASP A 36 -4.26 8.94 -18.48
N ASP A 37 -3.38 9.91 -18.73
CA ASP A 37 -3.71 11.05 -19.57
C ASP A 37 -4.00 10.66 -21.02
N HIS A 38 -3.53 9.49 -21.43
CA HIS A 38 -3.73 8.97 -22.78
C HIS A 38 -4.84 7.94 -22.85
N GLU A 39 -5.62 7.83 -21.78
CA GLU A 39 -6.71 6.88 -21.65
C GLU A 39 -6.25 5.42 -21.71
N GLU A 40 -4.98 5.20 -21.39
CA GLU A 40 -4.46 3.85 -21.26
C GLU A 40 -4.56 3.41 -19.82
N MET A 41 -4.96 2.16 -19.61
CA MET A 41 -5.08 1.61 -18.27
C MET A 41 -3.69 1.30 -17.72
N VAL A 42 -3.37 1.86 -16.58
CA VAL A 42 -2.10 1.61 -15.90
C VAL A 42 -2.38 1.05 -14.52
N PRO A 43 -1.54 0.10 -14.06
CA PRO A 43 -1.73 -0.44 -12.73
C PRO A 43 -1.36 0.59 -11.67
N MET A 44 -2.19 0.67 -10.63
CA MET A 44 -1.95 1.54 -9.50
C MET A 44 -1.97 0.73 -8.23
N PHE A 45 -1.07 1.06 -7.33
CA PHE A 45 -0.95 0.39 -6.05
C PHE A 45 -1.30 1.37 -4.94
N TYR A 46 -2.22 0.96 -4.07
CA TYR A 46 -2.63 1.80 -2.95
C TYR A 46 -2.52 1.03 -1.65
N VAL A 47 -2.20 1.75 -0.60
CA VAL A 47 -2.29 1.22 0.75
C VAL A 47 -3.34 2.05 1.46
N GLU A 48 -4.37 1.37 1.93
CA GLU A 48 -5.46 2.03 2.62
C GLU A 48 -5.46 1.64 4.08
N ILE A 49 -5.71 2.61 4.93
CA ILE A 49 -5.75 2.39 6.36
C ILE A 49 -7.15 2.71 6.84
N GLU A 50 -7.78 1.73 7.48
CA GLU A 50 -9.08 1.96 8.08
C GLU A 50 -8.88 2.62 9.43
N LEU A 51 -9.31 3.85 9.53
CA LEU A 51 -9.25 4.60 10.77
C LEU A 51 -10.61 4.56 11.42
N LYS A 52 -10.62 4.23 12.69
CA LYS A 52 -11.88 4.26 13.43
C LYS A 52 -12.17 5.70 13.79
N GLY A 53 -13.19 6.24 13.16
CA GLY A 53 -13.63 7.60 13.45
C GLY A 53 -14.26 7.67 14.82
N GLU A 54 -14.12 8.79 15.41
CA GLU A 54 -14.70 9.08 16.71
C GLU A 54 -15.88 10.00 16.57
#